data_2aba96524178f823411737d6c1c3778c
#
_entry.id   2aba96524178f823411737d6c1c3778c
#
_cell.length_a   1.000
_cell.length_b   1.000
_cell.length_c   1.000
_cell.angle_alpha   90.00
_cell.angle_beta   90.00
_cell.angle_gamma   90.00
#
_symmetry.space_group_name_H-M   'P 1'
#
loop_
_entity.id
_entity.type
_entity.pdbx_description
1 polymer ?
#
loop_
_entity_poly.entity_id
_entity_poly.type
_entity_poly.pdbx_seq_one_letter_code
_entity_poly.pdbx_strand_id
1 'polypeptide(L)' 'MSNYYKRLRDLREDHDLTQRDLAKILKMKQPQYFRYEKGFCDIPTDVLIFLAQFYNVSTDYILGLTDNPQPKN' A
#
# COMPACT_ATOMS: atom_id res chain seq x y z
N MET A 1 8.43 -6.06 15.44
CA MET A 1 9.08 -6.42 14.19
C MET A 1 8.39 -5.69 13.04
N SER A 2 9.15 -5.00 12.21
CA SER A 2 8.58 -4.27 11.11
C SER A 2 8.13 -5.24 10.00
N ASN A 3 7.06 -4.89 9.30
CA ASN A 3 6.53 -5.67 8.19
C ASN A 3 6.94 -5.02 6.88
N TYR A 4 7.49 -5.79 5.98
CA TYR A 4 7.81 -5.31 4.66
C TYR A 4 6.62 -5.58 3.74
N TYR A 5 6.01 -4.51 3.28
CA TYR A 5 4.82 -4.61 2.42
C TYR A 5 5.23 -4.57 0.95
N LYS A 6 5.79 -5.68 0.49
CA LYS A 6 6.31 -5.78 -0.87
C LYS A 6 5.23 -5.45 -1.92
N ARG A 7 4.00 -5.84 -1.66
CA ARG A 7 2.93 -5.63 -2.63
C ARG A 7 2.52 -4.17 -2.80
N LEU A 8 2.80 -3.32 -1.80
CA LEU A 8 2.59 -1.88 -1.98
C LEU A 8 3.45 -1.35 -3.11
N ARG A 9 4.73 -1.71 -3.11
CA ARG A 9 5.64 -1.30 -4.16
C ARG A 9 5.23 -1.89 -5.50
N ASP A 10 4.91 -3.19 -5.52
CA ASP A 10 4.52 -3.87 -6.75
C ASP A 10 3.29 -3.22 -7.36
N LEU A 11 2.27 -2.94 -6.56
CA LEU A 11 1.04 -2.30 -7.04
C LEU A 11 1.32 -0.89 -7.54
N ARG A 12 2.15 -0.15 -6.81
CA ARG A 12 2.50 1.20 -7.20
C ARG A 12 3.21 1.21 -8.56
N GLU A 13 4.19 0.34 -8.73
CA GLU A 13 4.95 0.26 -9.98
C GLU A 13 4.08 -0.23 -11.14
N ASP A 14 3.18 -1.17 -10.87
CA ASP A 14 2.24 -1.65 -11.89
C ASP A 14 1.33 -0.54 -12.40
N HIS A 15 1.07 0.46 -11.57
CA HIS A 15 0.24 1.60 -11.95
C HIS A 15 1.07 2.80 -12.42
N ASP A 16 2.37 2.60 -12.63
CA ASP A 16 3.29 3.65 -13.10
C ASP A 16 3.30 4.88 -12.19
N LEU A 17 3.22 4.65 -10.88
CA LEU A 17 3.23 5.72 -9.89
C LEU A 17 4.57 5.74 -9.16
N THR A 18 5.07 6.97 -8.89
CA THR A 18 6.23 7.14 -8.02
C THR A 18 5.75 7.20 -6.56
N GLN A 19 6.70 7.06 -5.62
CA GLN A 19 6.38 7.24 -4.21
C GLN A 19 5.84 8.64 -3.94
N ARG A 20 6.39 9.63 -4.64
CA ARG A 20 5.93 11.02 -4.52
C ARG A 20 4.48 11.17 -4.98
N ASP A 21 4.14 10.52 -6.10
CA ASP A 21 2.77 10.56 -6.62
C ASP A 21 1.79 9.99 -5.60
N LEU A 22 2.13 8.85 -5.02
CA LEU A 22 1.24 8.18 -4.09
C LEU A 22 1.14 8.93 -2.77
N ALA A 23 2.25 9.50 -2.30
CA ALA A 23 2.22 10.33 -1.11
C ALA A 23 1.27 11.52 -1.29
N LYS A 24 1.30 12.12 -2.49
CA LYS A 24 0.41 13.23 -2.81
C LYS A 24 -1.07 12.79 -2.80
N ILE A 25 -1.35 11.62 -3.38
CA ILE A 25 -2.70 11.06 -3.37
C ILE A 25 -3.18 10.82 -1.94
N LEU A 26 -2.29 10.33 -1.08
CA LEU A 26 -2.60 10.05 0.32
C LEU A 26 -2.53 11.29 1.20
N LYS A 27 -2.16 12.44 0.64
CA LYS A 27 -2.04 13.71 1.36
C LYS A 27 -1.05 13.62 2.51
N MET A 28 0.08 12.97 2.26
CA MET A 28 1.16 12.87 3.23
C MET A 28 2.49 13.19 2.55
N LYS A 29 3.53 13.35 3.35
CA LYS A 29 4.87 13.61 2.82
C LYS A 29 5.48 12.32 2.31
N GLN A 30 6.28 12.42 1.24
CA GLN A 30 6.90 11.25 0.63
C GLN A 30 7.74 10.41 1.60
N PRO A 31 8.53 10.99 2.53
CA PRO A 31 9.26 10.16 3.50
C PRO A 31 8.36 9.32 4.39
N GLN A 32 7.15 9.79 4.69
CA GLN A 32 6.19 9.03 5.48
C GLN A 32 5.71 7.80 4.71
N TYR A 33 5.35 7.98 3.44
CA TYR A 33 4.93 6.86 2.61
C TYR A 33 6.07 5.85 2.43
N PHE A 34 7.29 6.36 2.24
CA PHE A 34 8.47 5.52 2.10
C PHE A 34 8.60 4.55 3.28
N ARG A 35 8.35 5.06 4.50
CA ARG A 35 8.44 4.22 5.70
C ARG A 35 7.45 3.07 5.68
N TYR A 36 6.26 3.32 5.15
CA TYR A 36 5.25 2.25 5.02
C TYR A 36 5.73 1.19 4.04
N GLU A 37 6.22 1.62 2.89
CA GLU A 37 6.64 0.68 1.85
C GLU A 37 7.83 -0.17 2.31
N LYS A 38 8.72 0.41 3.11
CA LYS A 38 9.90 -0.29 3.60
C LYS A 38 9.65 -1.08 4.88
N GLY A 39 8.47 -0.96 5.47
CA GLY A 39 8.14 -1.70 6.67
C GLY A 39 8.72 -1.11 7.94
N PHE A 40 9.16 0.16 7.90
CA PHE A 40 9.67 0.84 9.09
C PHE A 40 8.54 1.25 10.04
N CYS A 41 7.33 1.38 9.51
CA CYS A 41 6.14 1.71 10.29
C CYS A 41 4.99 0.85 9.78
N ASP A 42 4.08 0.51 10.67
CA ASP A 42 2.86 -0.17 10.27
C ASP A 42 1.93 0.80 9.54
N ILE A 43 1.18 0.28 8.58
CA ILE A 43 0.22 1.09 7.84
C ILE A 43 -1.02 1.30 8.70
N PRO A 44 -1.45 2.56 8.91
CA PRO A 44 -2.72 2.79 9.59
C PRO A 44 -3.88 2.14 8.84
N THR A 45 -4.88 1.69 9.57
CA THR A 45 -6.00 0.96 8.98
C THR A 45 -6.71 1.77 7.90
N ASP A 46 -6.92 3.06 8.13
CA ASP A 46 -7.60 3.91 7.15
C ASP A 46 -6.79 4.04 5.86
N VAL A 47 -5.48 4.13 5.94
CA VAL A 47 -4.60 4.19 4.77
C VAL A 47 -4.65 2.85 4.03
N LEU A 48 -4.62 1.75 4.76
CA LEU A 48 -4.68 0.42 4.17
C LEU A 48 -5.99 0.23 3.39
N ILE A 49 -7.11 0.62 3.98
CA ILE A 49 -8.41 0.52 3.34
C ILE A 49 -8.46 1.39 2.08
N PHE A 50 -7.93 2.61 2.16
CA PHE A 50 -7.88 3.51 1.01
C PHE A 50 -7.09 2.88 -0.14
N LEU A 51 -5.91 2.32 0.17
CA LEU A 51 -5.06 1.71 -0.85
C LEU A 51 -5.72 0.50 -1.49
N ALA A 52 -6.41 -0.31 -0.69
CA ALA A 52 -7.12 -1.47 -1.22
C ALA A 52 -8.20 -1.04 -2.22
N GLN A 53 -8.95 0.01 -1.89
CA GLN A 53 -9.96 0.54 -2.78
C GLN A 53 -9.36 1.22 -4.00
N PHE A 54 -8.27 1.95 -3.81
CA PHE A 54 -7.59 2.66 -4.89
C PHE A 54 -7.06 1.68 -5.93
N TYR A 55 -6.45 0.59 -5.48
CA TYR A 55 -5.89 -0.43 -6.39
C TYR A 55 -6.91 -1.50 -6.76
N ASN A 56 -8.09 -1.46 -6.17
CA ASN A 56 -9.15 -2.45 -6.39
C ASN A 56 -8.67 -3.87 -6.07
N VAL A 57 -8.07 -4.01 -4.91
CA VAL A 57 -7.61 -5.30 -4.39
C VAL A 57 -8.08 -5.45 -2.95
N SER A 58 -7.95 -6.65 -2.40
CA SER A 58 -8.29 -6.87 -0.99
C SER A 58 -7.17 -6.38 -0.08
N THR A 59 -7.51 -6.03 1.16
CA THR A 59 -6.49 -5.70 2.16
C THR A 59 -5.62 -6.92 2.43
N ASP A 60 -6.19 -8.12 2.41
CA ASP A 60 -5.43 -9.35 2.61
C ASP A 60 -4.34 -9.51 1.56
N TYR A 61 -4.65 -9.14 0.31
CA TYR A 61 -3.66 -9.22 -0.76
C TYR A 61 -2.49 -8.28 -0.49
N ILE A 62 -2.78 -7.04 -0.07
CA ILE A 62 -1.73 -6.07 0.25
C ILE A 62 -0.85 -6.58 1.38
N LEU A 63 -1.47 -7.21 2.38
CA LEU A 63 -0.75 -7.73 3.55
C LEU A 63 -0.03 -9.06 3.30
N GLY A 64 -0.21 -9.64 2.11
CA GLY A 64 0.44 -10.90 1.77
C GLY A 64 -0.24 -12.13 2.35
N LEU A 65 -1.47 -11.98 2.82
CA LEU A 65 -2.21 -13.11 3.42
C LEU A 65 -2.91 -13.97 2.38
N THR A 66 -3.01 -13.50 1.15
CA THR A 66 -3.57 -14.23 0.04
C THR A 66 -2.88 -13.80 -1.24
N ASP A 67 -2.80 -14.70 -2.21
CA ASP A 67 -2.29 -14.38 -3.55
C ASP A 67 -3.40 -13.95 -4.51
N ASN A 68 -4.64 -13.98 -4.04
CA ASN A 68 -5.78 -13.57 -4.86
C ASN A 68 -6.06 -12.09 -4.64
N PRO A 69 -5.86 -11.23 -5.66
CA PRO A 69 -6.08 -9.79 -5.50
C PRO A 69 -7.53 -9.37 -5.43
N GLN A 70 -8.47 -10.25 -5.74
CA GLN A 70 -9.89 -9.89 -5.81
C GLN A 70 -10.38 -9.32 -4.48
N PRO A 71 -11.06 -8.14 -4.51
CA PRO A 71 -11.65 -7.60 -3.30
C PRO A 71 -12.74 -8.52 -2.76
N LYS A 72 -12.84 -8.59 -1.45
CA LYS A 72 -13.97 -9.28 -0.82
C LYS A 72 -15.15 -8.34 -0.74
N ASN A 73 -16.28 -8.81 -1.15
CA ASN A 73 -17.52 -8.05 -1.07
C ASN A 73 -18.33 -8.46 0.14
#